data_04b380521b6ca7e1002ab01c175d2b94
#
_entry.id   04b380521b6ca7e1002ab01c175d2b94
#
_cell.length_a   1.000
_cell.length_b   1.000
_cell.length_c   1.000
_cell.angle_alpha   90.00
_cell.angle_beta   90.00
_cell.angle_gamma   90.00
#
_symmetry.space_group_name_H-M   'P 1'
#
loop_
_entity.id
_entity.type
_entity.pdbx_description
1 polymer ?
#
loop_
_entity_poly.entity_id
_entity_poly.type
_entity_poly.pdbx_seq_one_letter_code
_entity_poly.pdbx_strand_id
1 'polypeptide(L)'
;LRATVGITPLKMGTNDISIWFDNHPDFKQVRVKFTMPPDWVAEDNAFSLGNGEYRLTGNFLHAAGVIQMEVNATTTQGEKITFPLSN
;
A
#
# COMPACT_ATOMS: atom_id res chain seq x y z
N LEU A 1 -1.44 -15.06 6.18
CA LEU A 1 -1.55 -13.61 6.34
C LEU A 1 -1.98 -12.99 5.02
N ARG A 2 -2.97 -12.15 5.06
CA ARG A 2 -3.54 -11.50 3.88
C ARG A 2 -3.54 -10.00 4.05
N ALA A 3 -3.39 -9.28 2.92
CA ALA A 3 -3.57 -7.84 2.86
C ALA A 3 -4.73 -7.50 1.94
N THR A 4 -5.58 -6.59 2.36
CA THR A 4 -6.67 -6.04 1.54
C THR A 4 -6.42 -4.55 1.36
N VAL A 5 -6.55 -4.06 0.12
CA VAL A 5 -6.26 -2.66 -0.19
C VAL A 5 -7.50 -1.99 -0.76
N GLY A 6 -7.83 -0.84 -0.20
CA GLY A 6 -8.86 0.03 -0.73
C GLY A 6 -8.28 1.36 -1.15
N ILE A 7 -8.67 1.87 -2.31
CA ILE A 7 -8.23 3.15 -2.84
C ILE A 7 -9.44 4.02 -3.07
N THR A 8 -9.48 5.18 -2.43
CA THR A 8 -10.62 6.10 -2.52
C THR A 8 -10.13 7.51 -2.81
N PRO A 9 -10.65 8.17 -3.82
CA PRO A 9 -11.76 7.79 -4.70
C PRO A 9 -11.37 6.99 -5.94
N LEU A 10 -10.13 6.57 -6.12
CA LEU A 10 -9.63 5.84 -7.28
C LEU A 10 -9.75 6.69 -8.56
N LYS A 11 -9.02 7.79 -8.58
CA LYS A 11 -8.97 8.70 -9.72
C LYS A 11 -7.58 9.28 -9.84
N MET A 12 -7.31 10.01 -10.91
CA MET A 12 -6.05 10.75 -11.00
C MET A 12 -5.97 11.77 -9.88
N GLY A 13 -4.77 11.97 -9.36
CA GLY A 13 -4.52 12.92 -8.30
C GLY A 13 -4.40 12.26 -6.94
N THR A 14 -4.90 12.94 -5.91
CA THR A 14 -4.78 12.49 -4.53
C THR A 14 -5.80 11.40 -4.20
N ASN A 15 -5.32 10.32 -3.62
CA ASN A 15 -6.14 9.22 -3.18
C ASN A 15 -5.76 8.84 -1.75
N ASP A 16 -6.76 8.38 -0.99
CA ASP A 16 -6.54 7.73 0.29
C ASP A 16 -6.43 6.23 0.06
N ILE A 17 -5.37 5.62 0.56
CA ILE A 17 -5.12 4.21 0.39
C ILE A 17 -5.12 3.57 1.76
N SER A 18 -6.04 2.61 1.95
CA SER A 18 -6.16 1.86 3.18
C SER A 18 -5.74 0.42 2.95
N ILE A 19 -4.95 -0.11 3.88
CA ILE A 19 -4.45 -1.47 3.83
C ILE A 19 -4.87 -2.16 5.11
N TRP A 20 -5.56 -3.29 5.00
CA TRP A 20 -5.98 -4.09 6.14
C TRP A 20 -5.28 -5.44 6.09
N PHE A 21 -4.73 -5.84 7.23
CA PHE A 21 -4.09 -7.15 7.37
C PHE A 21 -4.94 -8.05 8.26
N ASP A 22 -5.07 -9.31 7.86
CA ASP A 22 -5.72 -10.33 8.67
C ASP A 22 -4.96 -10.51 9.99
N ASN A 23 -5.69 -10.89 11.04
CA ASN A 23 -5.12 -11.16 12.36
C ASN A 23 -4.45 -9.95 13.02
N HIS A 24 -4.67 -8.76 12.48
CA HIS A 24 -4.23 -7.49 13.05
C HIS A 24 -2.78 -7.50 13.54
N PRO A 25 -1.80 -7.89 12.71
CA PRO A 25 -0.42 -7.94 13.15
C PRO A 25 0.13 -6.54 13.37
N ASP A 26 1.10 -6.46 14.28
CA ASP A 26 1.88 -5.24 14.45
C ASP A 26 3.09 -5.30 13.56
N PHE A 27 3.23 -4.31 12.68
CA PHE A 27 4.42 -4.16 11.86
C PHE A 27 5.22 -2.96 12.31
N LYS A 28 6.53 -3.09 12.24
CA LYS A 28 7.45 -1.98 12.51
C LYS A 28 7.32 -0.92 11.43
N GLN A 29 7.10 -1.34 10.18
CA GLN A 29 6.99 -0.43 9.04
C GLN A 29 6.15 -1.09 7.96
N VAL A 30 5.32 -0.29 7.30
CA VAL A 30 4.57 -0.70 6.11
C VAL A 30 4.84 0.34 5.03
N ARG A 31 5.33 -0.11 3.87
CA ARG A 31 5.58 0.75 2.71
C ARG A 31 4.77 0.23 1.54
N VAL A 32 4.31 1.14 0.70
CA VAL A 32 3.57 0.79 -0.50
C VAL A 32 4.32 1.32 -1.71
N LYS A 33 4.57 0.43 -2.67
CA LYS A 33 5.22 0.76 -3.92
C LYS A 33 4.21 0.66 -5.04
N PHE A 34 4.13 1.69 -5.86
CA PHE A 34 3.23 1.77 -7.01
C PHE A 34 4.06 1.78 -8.28
N THR A 35 3.65 0.99 -9.26
CA THR A 35 4.32 0.95 -10.56
C THR A 35 3.28 1.13 -11.65
N MET A 36 3.53 2.08 -12.55
CA MET A 36 2.72 2.29 -13.75
C MET A 36 3.63 2.20 -14.96
N PRO A 37 3.31 1.34 -15.95
CA PRO A 37 4.10 1.28 -17.16
C PRO A 37 4.12 2.62 -17.91
N PRO A 38 5.19 2.96 -18.63
CA PRO A 38 6.37 2.11 -18.85
C PRO A 38 7.40 2.15 -17.71
N ASP A 39 7.49 3.24 -16.94
CA ASP A 39 8.63 3.39 -16.03
C ASP A 39 8.34 4.27 -14.80
N TRP A 40 7.09 4.57 -14.52
CA TRP A 40 6.77 5.37 -13.33
C TRP A 40 6.70 4.50 -12.09
N VAL A 41 7.42 4.91 -11.05
CA VAL A 41 7.45 4.22 -9.76
C VAL A 41 7.36 5.25 -8.64
N ALA A 42 6.53 4.97 -7.64
CA ALA A 42 6.47 5.76 -6.42
C ALA A 42 6.38 4.82 -5.22
N GLU A 43 6.96 5.24 -4.11
CA GLU A 43 6.94 4.47 -2.87
C GLU A 43 6.78 5.40 -1.69
N ASP A 44 5.93 5.03 -0.72
CA ASP A 44 5.72 5.83 0.47
C ASP A 44 5.37 4.95 1.67
N ASN A 45 5.48 5.52 2.85
CA ASN A 45 5.16 4.86 4.12
C ASN A 45 3.68 4.98 4.42
N ALA A 46 3.09 3.92 4.93
CA ALA A 46 1.75 3.93 5.48
C ALA A 46 1.82 4.05 7.00
N PHE A 47 0.81 4.68 7.59
CA PHE A 47 0.73 4.92 9.03
C PHE A 47 -0.32 4.02 9.65
N SER A 48 0.01 3.45 10.82
CA SER A 48 -0.92 2.58 11.55
C SER A 48 -2.08 3.39 12.11
N LEU A 49 -3.29 2.87 11.91
CA LEU A 49 -4.51 3.37 12.54
C LEU A 49 -5.01 2.45 13.64
N GLY A 50 -4.28 1.38 13.93
CA GLY A 50 -4.71 0.35 14.86
C GLY A 50 -5.52 -0.74 14.19
N ASN A 51 -5.72 -1.87 14.89
CA ASN A 51 -6.53 -3.00 14.43
C ASN A 51 -6.13 -3.56 13.06
N GLY A 52 -4.83 -3.48 12.74
CA GLY A 52 -4.34 -4.02 11.47
C GLY A 52 -4.59 -3.12 10.27
N GLU A 53 -5.06 -1.91 10.47
CA GLU A 53 -5.28 -0.94 9.39
C GLU A 53 -4.11 0.03 9.29
N TYR A 54 -3.67 0.28 8.05
CA TYR A 54 -2.64 1.26 7.73
C TYR A 54 -3.15 2.15 6.61
N ARG A 55 -2.78 3.41 6.62
CA ARG A 55 -3.28 4.37 5.63
C ARG A 55 -2.17 5.28 5.13
N LEU A 56 -2.26 5.62 3.83
CA LEU A 56 -1.45 6.67 3.26
C LEU A 56 -2.29 7.51 2.30
N THR A 57 -1.89 8.77 2.13
CA THR A 57 -2.55 9.72 1.24
C THR A 57 -1.49 10.31 0.34
N GLY A 58 -1.79 10.44 -0.95
CA GLY A 58 -0.87 11.04 -1.88
C GLY A 58 -1.38 11.05 -3.30
N ASN A 59 -0.60 11.69 -4.17
CA ASN A 59 -0.89 11.73 -5.59
C ASN A 59 -0.13 10.60 -6.27
N PHE A 60 -0.73 9.41 -6.28
CA PHE A 60 -0.09 8.22 -6.80
C PHE A 60 -0.57 7.82 -8.19
N LEU A 61 -1.62 8.49 -8.71
CA LEU A 61 -2.20 8.15 -10.00
C LEU A 61 -1.99 9.29 -10.98
N HIS A 62 -1.12 9.06 -11.97
CA HIS A 62 -0.84 10.05 -13.00
C HIS A 62 -1.77 9.92 -14.21
N ALA A 63 -2.32 8.73 -14.44
CA ALA A 63 -3.22 8.47 -15.55
C ALA A 63 -4.11 7.30 -15.21
N ALA A 64 -5.27 7.24 -15.84
CA ALA A 64 -6.10 6.05 -15.74
C ALA A 64 -5.38 4.88 -16.42
N GLY A 65 -5.40 3.72 -15.79
CA GLY A 65 -4.76 2.53 -16.34
C GLY A 65 -4.46 1.50 -15.29
N VAL A 66 -3.70 0.48 -15.71
CA VAL A 66 -3.30 -0.61 -14.81
C VAL A 66 -2.20 -0.12 -13.88
N ILE A 67 -2.42 -0.32 -12.59
CA ILE A 67 -1.44 0.00 -11.56
C ILE A 67 -1.05 -1.31 -10.89
N GLN A 68 0.25 -1.52 -10.74
CA GLN A 68 0.76 -2.60 -9.92
C GLN A 68 1.15 -2.04 -8.56
N MET A 69 0.77 -2.74 -7.52
CA MET A 69 1.07 -2.34 -6.15
C MET A 69 1.82 -3.46 -5.45
N GLU A 70 2.73 -3.06 -4.60
CA GLU A 70 3.44 -3.97 -3.74
C GLU A 70 3.42 -3.40 -2.33
N VAL A 71 2.89 -4.16 -1.39
CA VAL A 71 2.91 -3.77 0.01
C VAL A 71 4.06 -4.49 0.68
N ASN A 72 4.99 -3.73 1.25
CA ASN A 72 6.16 -4.25 1.93
C ASN A 72 6.05 -3.98 3.42
N ALA A 73 5.83 -5.03 4.19
CA ALA A 73 5.70 -4.94 5.64
C ALA A 73 6.96 -5.47 6.31
N THR A 74 7.42 -4.78 7.35
CA THR A 74 8.53 -5.21 8.16
C THR A 74 8.01 -5.57 9.55
N THR A 75 8.24 -6.78 9.99
CA THR A 75 7.80 -7.22 11.31
C THR A 75 8.62 -6.54 12.41
N THR A 76 8.14 -6.65 13.65
CA THR A 76 8.87 -6.12 14.81
C THR A 76 10.22 -6.80 15.02
N GLN A 77 10.42 -7.97 14.40
CA GLN A 77 11.68 -8.73 14.46
C GLN A 77 12.59 -8.47 13.26
N GLY A 78 12.16 -7.59 12.34
CA GLY A 78 12.97 -7.21 11.19
C GLY A 78 12.76 -8.06 9.95
N GLU A 79 11.82 -9.01 9.96
CA GLU A 79 11.50 -9.80 8.77
C GLU A 79 10.66 -8.97 7.80
N LYS A 80 10.91 -9.14 6.50
CA LYS A 80 10.18 -8.44 5.45
C LYS A 80 9.22 -9.38 4.75
N ILE A 81 7.99 -8.92 4.58
CA ILE A 81 6.94 -9.66 3.89
C ILE A 81 6.43 -8.79 2.75
N THR A 82 6.35 -9.35 1.56
CA THR A 82 5.89 -8.63 0.37
C THR A 82 4.55 -9.20 -0.08
N PHE A 83 3.59 -8.31 -0.33
CA PHE A 83 2.27 -8.67 -0.84
C PHE A 83 2.11 -8.00 -2.21
N PRO A 84 2.33 -8.74 -3.32
CA PRO A 84 2.09 -8.17 -4.65
C PRO A 84 0.59 -8.11 -4.94
N LEU A 85 0.15 -6.97 -5.47
CA LEU A 85 -1.25 -6.73 -5.77
C LEU A 85 -1.36 -6.09 -7.15
N SER A 86 -2.43 -6.42 -7.89
CA SER A 86 -2.70 -5.77 -9.17
C SER A 86 -4.21 -5.57 -9.34
N ASN A 87 -4.55 -4.48 -10.00
CA ASN A 87 -5.95 -4.19 -10.29
C ASN A 87 -6.31 -4.52 -11.75
#